data_e4171504c9887f98a5de4d60fbaba1b2
#
_entry.id   e4171504c9887f98a5de4d60fbaba1b2
#
_cell.length_a   1.000
_cell.length_b   1.000
_cell.length_c   1.000
_cell.angle_alpha   90.00
_cell.angle_beta   90.00
_cell.angle_gamma   90.00
#
_symmetry.space_group_name_H-M   'P 1'
#
loop_
_entity.id
_entity.type
_entity.pdbx_description
1 polymer ?
#
loop_
_entity_poly.entity_id
_entity_poly.type
_entity_poly.pdbx_seq_one_letter_code
_entity_poly.pdbx_strand_id
1 'polypeptide(L)'
;MLNDPPTAAYRQPMTAEYDAFGPWVYRVGTPEEVPRLFRDGPVDLDRSELVVKVPRNIARRDATPQMDLYDHLLAAGPDALTVLSRQQSGYTTTTVPYRSIAAIESGTDLLDGRLTIHPSTGGAPTTVGYNGSSQEMVDRLVAVIRRHYLSGSVAGLQLPGDARDGDVDFENFDADLALVSEYGAVLRSEPAVAFLAAHERRVVVPRDARGVMGALSRLVHFAWPMTLQAAIMCADERELTVIHRRSWWVRGHVPVHSVCRTTIPLERIDRVTLRPHETYAGVVVATLQLGRTALELPVPETSDAASALRRAPLPHA
;
A
#
# COMPACT_ATOMS: atom_id res chain seq x y z
N MET A 1 44.06 52.43 6.87
CA MET A 1 43.48 51.08 6.83
C MET A 1 42.02 51.19 7.22
N LEU A 2 41.10 51.27 6.23
CA LEU A 2 39.66 51.29 6.45
C LEU A 2 39.23 49.81 6.65
N ASN A 3 38.67 49.51 7.84
CA ASN A 3 37.97 48.28 8.09
C ASN A 3 36.61 48.35 7.37
N ASP A 4 36.41 47.53 6.32
CA ASP A 4 35.10 47.28 5.77
C ASP A 4 34.25 46.52 6.82
N PRO A 5 33.01 46.97 7.08
CA PRO A 5 32.12 46.23 7.96
C PRO A 5 31.73 44.87 7.34
N PRO A 6 31.57 43.81 8.17
CA PRO A 6 31.20 42.53 7.65
C PRO A 6 29.87 42.60 6.90
N THR A 7 29.86 42.15 5.67
CA THR A 7 28.70 42.07 4.80
C THR A 7 27.57 41.34 5.56
N ALA A 8 26.52 42.06 5.89
CA ALA A 8 25.34 41.48 6.52
C ALA A 8 24.83 40.33 5.64
N ALA A 9 24.94 39.11 6.14
CA ALA A 9 24.37 37.95 5.46
C ALA A 9 22.89 38.25 5.21
N TYR A 10 22.53 38.37 3.95
CA TYR A 10 21.15 38.64 3.51
C TYR A 10 20.30 37.43 4.00
N ARG A 11 19.62 37.59 5.15
CA ARG A 11 18.64 36.62 5.62
C ARG A 11 17.50 36.68 4.62
N GLN A 12 17.42 35.68 3.76
CA GLN A 12 16.31 35.53 2.84
C GLN A 12 15.00 35.48 3.64
N PRO A 13 13.93 36.15 3.16
CA PRO A 13 12.66 36.15 3.86
C PRO A 13 12.15 34.73 3.99
N MET A 14 11.91 34.28 5.23
CA MET A 14 11.30 33.02 5.56
C MET A 14 9.86 33.03 5.06
N THR A 15 9.42 31.93 4.45
CA THR A 15 8.03 31.75 4.02
C THR A 15 7.27 30.91 5.04
N ALA A 16 5.98 31.16 5.23
CA ALA A 16 5.15 30.33 6.12
C ALA A 16 5.21 28.84 5.74
N GLU A 17 5.30 28.55 4.44
CA GLU A 17 5.46 27.18 3.93
C GLU A 17 6.78 26.54 4.38
N TYR A 18 7.89 27.30 4.32
CA TYR A 18 9.18 26.84 4.79
C TYR A 18 9.20 26.66 6.31
N ASP A 19 8.59 27.55 7.06
CA ASP A 19 8.55 27.46 8.53
C ASP A 19 7.77 26.22 8.99
N ALA A 20 6.67 25.90 8.29
CA ALA A 20 5.84 24.74 8.55
C ALA A 20 6.39 23.42 7.95
N PHE A 21 7.46 23.48 7.13
CA PHE A 21 7.99 22.28 6.48
C PHE A 21 8.61 21.32 7.49
N GLY A 22 8.19 20.06 7.41
CA GLY A 22 8.67 18.94 8.19
C GLY A 22 8.46 17.62 7.44
N PRO A 23 8.87 16.49 8.01
CA PRO A 23 8.80 15.19 7.35
C PRO A 23 7.39 14.57 7.34
N TRP A 24 6.41 15.20 7.99
CA TRP A 24 5.09 14.62 8.19
C TRP A 24 4.10 15.02 7.09
N VAL A 25 3.14 14.12 6.85
CA VAL A 25 1.95 14.42 6.04
C VAL A 25 1.01 15.27 6.88
N TYR A 26 0.61 16.42 6.35
CA TYR A 26 -0.26 17.36 7.06
C TYR A 26 -1.61 17.50 6.37
N ARG A 27 -2.66 17.62 7.19
CA ARG A 27 -3.96 18.10 6.70
C ARG A 27 -3.84 19.53 6.23
N VAL A 28 -4.57 19.87 5.17
CA VAL A 28 -4.77 21.22 4.66
C VAL A 28 -6.20 21.63 4.97
N GLY A 29 -6.36 22.68 5.76
CA GLY A 29 -7.68 23.18 6.18
C GLY A 29 -8.02 24.56 5.60
N THR A 30 -7.02 25.34 5.16
CA THR A 30 -7.23 26.67 4.58
C THR A 30 -6.46 26.86 3.28
N PRO A 31 -6.87 27.80 2.41
CA PRO A 31 -6.17 28.09 1.15
C PRO A 31 -4.69 28.46 1.34
N GLU A 32 -4.35 29.12 2.46
CA GLU A 32 -2.98 29.55 2.77
C GLU A 32 -2.07 28.35 3.06
N GLU A 33 -2.63 27.24 3.56
CA GLU A 33 -1.90 26.00 3.85
C GLU A 33 -1.63 25.17 2.60
N VAL A 34 -2.32 25.45 1.48
CA VAL A 34 -2.05 24.81 0.19
C VAL A 34 -0.63 25.15 -0.26
N PRO A 35 0.23 24.16 -0.55
CA PRO A 35 1.57 24.44 -1.03
C PRO A 35 1.54 25.31 -2.28
N ARG A 36 2.46 26.30 -2.35
CA ARG A 36 2.48 27.30 -3.41
C ARG A 36 2.43 26.70 -4.82
N LEU A 37 3.09 25.54 -5.01
CA LEU A 37 3.11 24.82 -6.29
C LEU A 37 1.71 24.39 -6.75
N PHE A 38 0.81 24.11 -5.82
CA PHE A 38 -0.51 23.51 -6.09
C PHE A 38 -1.68 24.50 -5.95
N ARG A 39 -1.42 25.80 -5.67
CA ARG A 39 -2.48 26.79 -5.40
C ARG A 39 -3.44 27.00 -6.55
N ASP A 40 -2.94 26.90 -7.78
CA ASP A 40 -3.76 27.02 -8.99
C ASP A 40 -4.33 25.66 -9.44
N GLY A 41 -4.19 24.64 -8.59
CA GLY A 41 -4.68 23.28 -8.88
C GLY A 41 -6.19 23.14 -8.69
N PRO A 42 -6.79 22.12 -9.31
CA PRO A 42 -8.24 21.87 -9.27
C PRO A 42 -8.65 21.20 -7.95
N VAL A 43 -8.29 21.77 -6.81
CA VAL A 43 -8.66 21.28 -5.48
C VAL A 43 -9.62 22.27 -4.83
N ASP A 44 -10.80 21.80 -4.51
CA ASP A 44 -11.83 22.54 -3.79
C ASP A 44 -11.82 22.08 -2.32
N LEU A 45 -11.33 22.95 -1.42
CA LEU A 45 -11.22 22.63 0.00
C LEU A 45 -12.59 22.48 0.67
N ASP A 46 -13.58 23.27 0.24
CA ASP A 46 -14.91 23.26 0.84
C ASP A 46 -15.71 22.00 0.48
N ARG A 47 -15.41 21.40 -0.68
CA ARG A 47 -16.05 20.18 -1.17
C ARG A 47 -15.26 18.93 -0.87
N SER A 48 -14.02 19.06 -0.42
CA SER A 48 -13.16 17.90 -0.08
C SER A 48 -13.31 17.52 1.39
N GLU A 49 -13.59 16.26 1.67
CA GLU A 49 -13.70 15.75 3.03
C GLU A 49 -12.35 15.79 3.76
N LEU A 50 -11.29 15.49 3.02
CA LEU A 50 -9.92 15.52 3.53
C LEU A 50 -8.95 15.95 2.44
N VAL A 51 -8.13 16.95 2.73
CA VAL A 51 -7.01 17.34 1.89
C VAL A 51 -5.73 17.19 2.71
N VAL A 52 -4.73 16.51 2.13
CA VAL A 52 -3.43 16.32 2.77
C VAL A 52 -2.30 16.71 1.83
N LYS A 53 -1.24 17.29 2.40
CA LYS A 53 0.00 17.59 1.69
C LYS A 53 1.13 16.69 2.14
N VAL A 54 1.85 16.14 1.18
CA VAL A 54 2.95 15.20 1.39
C VAL A 54 4.26 15.91 1.11
N PRO A 55 5.14 16.07 2.11
CA PRO A 55 6.39 16.76 1.94
C PRO A 55 7.38 15.95 1.09
N ARG A 56 8.35 16.64 0.53
CA ARG A 56 9.52 16.03 -0.10
C ARG A 56 10.35 15.28 0.93
N ASN A 57 10.90 14.15 0.51
CA ASN A 57 11.84 13.39 1.33
C ASN A 57 13.25 14.02 1.26
N ILE A 58 13.39 15.22 1.82
CA ILE A 58 14.66 15.94 1.97
C ILE A 58 14.85 16.37 3.42
N ALA A 59 16.11 16.41 3.87
CA ALA A 59 16.40 16.88 5.21
C ALA A 59 16.09 18.39 5.31
N ARG A 60 15.58 18.83 6.48
CA ARG A 60 15.25 20.25 6.70
C ARG A 60 16.45 21.20 6.44
N ARG A 61 17.65 20.77 6.76
CA ARG A 61 18.88 21.55 6.51
C ARG A 61 19.19 21.77 5.03
N ASP A 62 18.65 20.91 4.15
CA ASP A 62 18.86 20.98 2.70
C ASP A 62 17.69 21.70 2.00
N ALA A 63 16.65 22.04 2.75
CA ALA A 63 15.51 22.81 2.25
C ALA A 63 15.81 24.30 2.24
N THR A 64 15.28 25.02 1.24
CA THR A 64 15.34 26.49 1.15
C THR A 64 13.94 27.07 0.91
N PRO A 65 13.68 28.34 1.28
CA PRO A 65 12.39 28.99 1.07
C PRO A 65 11.96 29.09 -0.41
N GLN A 66 12.89 28.94 -1.36
CA GLN A 66 12.63 29.01 -2.81
C GLN A 66 12.21 27.66 -3.40
N MET A 67 12.50 26.56 -2.70
CA MET A 67 12.17 25.21 -3.18
C MET A 67 10.67 24.95 -3.04
N ASP A 68 10.11 24.17 -3.98
CA ASP A 68 8.83 23.50 -3.78
C ASP A 68 9.05 22.36 -2.78
N LEU A 69 8.44 22.50 -1.60
CA LEU A 69 8.73 21.64 -0.45
C LEU A 69 7.81 20.43 -0.34
N TYR A 70 6.81 20.32 -1.19
CA TYR A 70 5.83 19.24 -1.17
C TYR A 70 5.83 18.49 -2.50
N ASP A 71 5.86 17.15 -2.42
CA ASP A 71 5.81 16.28 -3.60
C ASP A 71 4.38 16.02 -4.06
N HIS A 72 3.42 15.98 -3.11
CA HIS A 72 2.02 15.71 -3.47
C HIS A 72 1.06 16.57 -2.66
N LEU A 73 -0.11 16.82 -3.28
CA LEU A 73 -1.34 17.25 -2.62
C LEU A 73 -2.44 16.27 -3.01
N LEU A 74 -3.09 15.66 -2.02
CA LEU A 74 -4.18 14.70 -2.22
C LEU A 74 -5.46 15.29 -1.66
N ALA A 75 -6.52 15.30 -2.46
CA ALA A 75 -7.83 15.79 -2.07
C ALA A 75 -8.89 14.70 -2.27
N ALA A 76 -9.50 14.25 -1.18
CA ALA A 76 -10.64 13.36 -1.21
C ALA A 76 -11.92 14.17 -1.41
N GLY A 77 -12.28 14.37 -2.67
CA GLY A 77 -13.53 15.04 -3.08
C GLY A 77 -14.75 14.13 -2.96
N PRO A 78 -15.94 14.58 -3.38
CA PRO A 78 -17.16 13.81 -3.26
C PRO A 78 -17.19 12.55 -4.16
N ASP A 79 -16.60 12.61 -5.35
CA ASP A 79 -16.72 11.56 -6.37
C ASP A 79 -15.39 10.89 -6.72
N ALA A 80 -14.27 11.53 -6.36
CA ALA A 80 -12.95 11.11 -6.76
C ALA A 80 -11.87 11.58 -5.79
N LEU A 81 -10.77 10.84 -5.76
CA LEU A 81 -9.51 11.31 -5.22
C LEU A 81 -8.75 12.08 -6.31
N THR A 82 -8.37 13.32 -6.02
CA THR A 82 -7.48 14.11 -6.86
C THR A 82 -6.09 14.12 -6.25
N VAL A 83 -5.08 13.76 -7.04
CA VAL A 83 -3.68 13.73 -6.66
C VAL A 83 -2.90 14.66 -7.57
N LEU A 84 -2.34 15.72 -6.99
CA LEU A 84 -1.40 16.60 -7.66
C LEU A 84 0.01 16.15 -7.28
N SER A 85 0.85 15.92 -8.29
CA SER A 85 2.21 15.41 -8.09
C SER A 85 3.22 16.35 -8.73
N ARG A 86 4.18 16.83 -7.92
CA ARG A 86 5.26 17.70 -8.36
C ARG A 86 6.07 17.03 -9.48
N GLN A 87 6.41 17.81 -10.49
CA GLN A 87 7.29 17.45 -11.59
C GLN A 87 8.55 18.33 -11.58
N GLN A 88 9.46 18.12 -12.51
CA GLN A 88 10.63 19.01 -12.67
C GLN A 88 10.22 20.45 -12.94
N SER A 89 9.12 20.65 -13.67
CA SER A 89 8.49 21.94 -13.90
C SER A 89 6.99 21.82 -13.68
N GLY A 90 6.46 22.48 -12.64
CA GLY A 90 5.05 22.42 -12.29
C GLY A 90 4.62 21.09 -11.64
N TYR A 91 3.41 20.66 -11.92
CA TYR A 91 2.81 19.45 -11.39
C TYR A 91 1.92 18.74 -12.43
N THR A 92 1.66 17.47 -12.19
CA THR A 92 0.63 16.70 -12.90
C THR A 92 -0.58 16.49 -12.00
N THR A 93 -1.76 16.39 -12.60
CA THR A 93 -3.01 16.07 -11.90
C THR A 93 -3.49 14.70 -12.33
N THR A 94 -3.75 13.82 -11.36
CA THR A 94 -4.39 12.53 -11.55
C THR A 94 -5.69 12.51 -10.77
N THR A 95 -6.81 12.23 -11.45
CA THR A 95 -8.12 12.08 -10.81
C THR A 95 -8.53 10.62 -10.87
N VAL A 96 -8.78 10.03 -9.72
CA VAL A 96 -9.18 8.61 -9.57
C VAL A 96 -10.61 8.58 -9.04
N PRO A 97 -11.62 8.34 -9.90
CA PRO A 97 -13.00 8.16 -9.45
C PRO A 97 -13.09 6.97 -8.48
N TYR A 98 -13.80 7.12 -7.36
CA TYR A 98 -13.89 6.05 -6.36
C TYR A 98 -14.45 4.74 -6.94
N ARG A 99 -15.41 4.83 -7.84
CA ARG A 99 -15.96 3.67 -8.56
C ARG A 99 -14.95 2.91 -9.42
N SER A 100 -13.81 3.52 -9.75
CA SER A 100 -12.74 2.89 -10.54
C SER A 100 -11.58 2.37 -9.70
N ILE A 101 -11.67 2.43 -8.38
CA ILE A 101 -10.64 1.87 -7.50
C ILE A 101 -10.85 0.36 -7.42
N ALA A 102 -9.83 -0.38 -7.85
CA ALA A 102 -9.79 -1.84 -7.78
C ALA A 102 -9.23 -2.33 -6.44
N ALA A 103 -8.17 -1.68 -5.95
CA ALA A 103 -7.55 -1.99 -4.68
C ALA A 103 -6.74 -0.80 -4.17
N ILE A 104 -6.53 -0.77 -2.86
CA ILE A 104 -5.62 0.16 -2.19
C ILE A 104 -4.57 -0.66 -1.44
N GLU A 105 -3.29 -0.36 -1.69
CA GLU A 105 -2.18 -0.89 -0.92
C GLU A 105 -1.55 0.25 -0.12
N SER A 106 -1.48 0.09 1.19
CA SER A 106 -0.83 1.03 2.10
C SER A 106 0.12 0.27 3.02
N GLY A 107 1.31 0.80 3.24
CA GLY A 107 2.26 0.17 4.12
C GLY A 107 3.56 0.92 4.28
N THR A 108 4.35 0.48 5.25
CA THR A 108 5.64 1.08 5.59
C THR A 108 6.74 0.03 5.58
N ASP A 109 7.94 0.49 5.28
CA ASP A 109 9.18 -0.21 5.55
C ASP A 109 10.05 0.74 6.36
N LEU A 110 10.01 0.61 7.69
CA LEU A 110 10.54 1.60 8.64
C LEU A 110 9.95 2.99 8.35
N LEU A 111 10.78 3.93 7.89
CA LEU A 111 10.36 5.29 7.55
C LEU A 111 9.93 5.48 6.08
N ASP A 112 10.08 4.47 5.24
CA ASP A 112 9.61 4.52 3.84
C ASP A 112 8.15 4.05 3.76
N GLY A 113 7.21 4.98 3.78
CA GLY A 113 5.79 4.76 3.60
C GLY A 113 5.40 4.83 2.13
N ARG A 114 4.39 4.02 1.74
CA ARG A 114 3.86 4.01 0.37
C ARG A 114 2.36 3.76 0.39
N LEU A 115 1.64 4.60 -0.35
CA LEU A 115 0.23 4.42 -0.68
C LEU A 115 0.13 4.18 -2.19
N THR A 116 -0.49 3.08 -2.59
CA THR A 116 -0.70 2.74 -4.00
C THR A 116 -2.18 2.48 -4.25
N ILE A 117 -2.75 3.15 -5.24
CA ILE A 117 -4.15 3.01 -5.64
C ILE A 117 -4.19 2.37 -7.02
N HIS A 118 -4.78 1.21 -7.11
CA HIS A 118 -4.91 0.42 -8.34
C HIS A 118 -6.24 0.75 -9.02
N PRO A 119 -6.25 1.25 -10.27
CA PRO A 119 -7.49 1.51 -11.00
C PRO A 119 -8.03 0.21 -11.63
N SER A 120 -9.34 0.00 -11.63
CA SER A 120 -10.00 -1.14 -12.32
C SER A 120 -10.00 -1.00 -13.84
N THR A 121 -9.75 0.19 -14.35
CA THR A 121 -9.70 0.49 -15.78
C THR A 121 -8.43 -0.02 -16.46
N GLY A 122 -7.49 -0.54 -15.69
CA GLY A 122 -6.12 -0.85 -16.15
C GLY A 122 -5.24 0.41 -16.19
N GLY A 123 -3.98 0.21 -16.49
CA GLY A 123 -2.98 1.28 -16.49
C GLY A 123 -2.11 1.28 -15.23
N ALA A 124 -1.22 2.26 -15.14
CA ALA A 124 -0.29 2.37 -14.02
C ALA A 124 -1.04 2.78 -12.75
N PRO A 125 -0.74 2.16 -11.61
CA PRO A 125 -1.28 2.57 -10.33
C PRO A 125 -0.78 3.97 -9.94
N THR A 126 -1.60 4.70 -9.17
CA THR A 126 -1.18 5.97 -8.56
C THR A 126 -0.45 5.67 -7.27
N THR A 127 0.84 6.03 -7.21
CA THR A 127 1.69 5.75 -6.05
C THR A 127 2.18 7.04 -5.43
N VAL A 128 2.06 7.15 -4.10
CA VAL A 128 2.49 8.27 -3.27
C VAL A 128 3.42 7.74 -2.20
N GLY A 129 4.68 8.21 -2.21
CA GLY A 129 5.64 7.94 -1.14
C GLY A 129 5.47 8.98 -0.02
N TYR A 130 5.62 8.54 1.23
CA TYR A 130 5.53 9.41 2.40
C TYR A 130 6.47 8.94 3.51
N ASN A 131 6.69 9.77 4.51
CA ASN A 131 7.43 9.33 5.70
C ASN A 131 6.55 8.43 6.57
N GLY A 132 7.03 7.22 6.89
CA GLY A 132 6.28 6.21 7.64
C GLY A 132 5.78 6.66 9.03
N SER A 133 6.38 7.71 9.62
CA SER A 133 5.85 8.33 10.84
C SER A 133 4.49 9.02 10.65
N SER A 134 4.05 9.17 9.40
CA SER A 134 2.74 9.73 9.05
C SER A 134 1.68 8.69 8.70
N GLN A 135 1.93 7.41 9.02
CA GLN A 135 1.00 6.31 8.70
C GLN A 135 -0.42 6.61 9.17
N GLU A 136 -0.62 7.13 10.36
CA GLU A 136 -1.94 7.47 10.91
C GLU A 136 -2.73 8.46 10.02
N MET A 137 -2.05 9.47 9.45
CA MET A 137 -2.71 10.42 8.54
C MET A 137 -3.08 9.76 7.20
N VAL A 138 -2.22 8.87 6.70
CA VAL A 138 -2.49 8.10 5.49
C VAL A 138 -3.61 7.10 5.72
N ASP A 139 -3.68 6.44 6.88
CA ASP A 139 -4.78 5.55 7.24
C ASP A 139 -6.12 6.29 7.30
N ARG A 140 -6.14 7.53 7.80
CA ARG A 140 -7.33 8.40 7.75
C ARG A 140 -7.75 8.70 6.32
N LEU A 141 -6.80 9.00 5.43
CA LEU A 141 -7.09 9.22 4.02
C LEU A 141 -7.64 7.94 3.37
N VAL A 142 -7.03 6.79 3.62
CA VAL A 142 -7.50 5.49 3.13
C VAL A 142 -8.91 5.20 3.64
N ALA A 143 -9.21 5.47 4.91
CA ALA A 143 -10.54 5.28 5.48
C ALA A 143 -11.60 6.16 4.80
N VAL A 144 -11.25 7.41 4.46
CA VAL A 144 -12.14 8.30 3.67
C VAL A 144 -12.40 7.70 2.28
N ILE A 145 -11.35 7.28 1.57
CA ILE A 145 -11.46 6.70 0.23
C ILE A 145 -12.31 5.43 0.27
N ARG A 146 -12.07 4.53 1.24
CA ARG A 146 -12.84 3.27 1.42
C ARG A 146 -14.32 3.55 1.64
N ARG A 147 -14.67 4.51 2.47
CA ARG A 147 -16.06 4.90 2.72
C ARG A 147 -16.77 5.36 1.46
N HIS A 148 -16.09 6.10 0.58
CA HIS A 148 -16.65 6.55 -0.67
C HIS A 148 -16.84 5.41 -1.68
N TYR A 149 -15.89 4.53 -1.88
CA TYR A 149 -16.07 3.44 -2.84
C TYR A 149 -17.02 2.35 -2.35
N LEU A 150 -17.19 2.20 -1.04
CA LEU A 150 -18.17 1.29 -0.45
C LEU A 150 -19.60 1.88 -0.39
N SER A 151 -19.75 3.18 -0.63
CA SER A 151 -21.06 3.83 -0.65
C SER A 151 -21.88 3.36 -1.85
N GLY A 152 -22.82 2.46 -1.67
CA GLY A 152 -23.63 1.87 -2.74
C GLY A 152 -23.19 0.48 -3.19
N SER A 153 -22.19 -0.10 -2.54
CA SER A 153 -21.76 -1.47 -2.79
C SER A 153 -22.90 -2.46 -2.52
N VAL A 154 -23.19 -3.29 -3.51
CA VAL A 154 -24.07 -4.46 -3.39
C VAL A 154 -23.21 -5.63 -2.92
N ALA A 155 -23.79 -6.60 -2.23
CA ALA A 155 -23.10 -7.80 -1.78
C ALA A 155 -22.27 -8.41 -2.92
N GLY A 156 -20.95 -8.38 -2.76
CA GLY A 156 -19.98 -8.91 -3.71
C GLY A 156 -19.78 -10.40 -3.54
N LEU A 157 -18.62 -10.87 -3.96
CA LEU A 157 -18.15 -12.23 -3.78
C LEU A 157 -18.28 -12.65 -2.31
N GLN A 158 -19.09 -13.67 -2.03
CA GLN A 158 -19.12 -14.27 -0.70
C GLN A 158 -17.88 -15.16 -0.56
N LEU A 159 -16.90 -14.73 0.20
CA LEU A 159 -15.82 -15.61 0.60
C LEU A 159 -16.39 -16.65 1.57
N PRO A 160 -16.05 -17.94 1.43
CA PRO A 160 -16.53 -18.97 2.33
C PRO A 160 -15.98 -18.68 3.73
N GLY A 161 -16.75 -17.95 4.50
CA GLY A 161 -16.51 -17.74 5.91
C GLY A 161 -17.11 -18.92 6.68
N ASP A 162 -16.38 -19.99 6.85
CA ASP A 162 -16.38 -20.60 8.17
C ASP A 162 -15.61 -19.59 9.04
N ALA A 163 -16.32 -18.53 9.47
CA ALA A 163 -15.85 -17.69 10.54
C ALA A 163 -15.54 -18.63 11.71
N ARG A 164 -14.32 -19.08 11.75
CA ARG A 164 -13.79 -19.72 12.95
C ARG A 164 -13.77 -18.58 13.96
N ASP A 165 -14.85 -18.57 14.74
CA ASP A 165 -14.94 -17.88 16.03
C ASP A 165 -14.00 -18.66 16.99
N GLY A 166 -12.76 -18.78 16.61
CA GLY A 166 -11.68 -19.43 17.28
C GLY A 166 -10.51 -18.47 17.30
N ASP A 167 -9.98 -18.24 18.48
CA ASP A 167 -8.65 -17.71 18.66
C ASP A 167 -7.75 -18.35 17.62
N VAL A 168 -7.39 -17.59 16.57
CA VAL A 168 -6.40 -18.04 15.61
C VAL A 168 -5.13 -18.20 16.43
N ASP A 169 -4.72 -19.46 16.64
CA ASP A 169 -3.52 -19.77 17.40
C ASP A 169 -2.29 -19.28 16.62
N PHE A 170 -1.99 -18.00 16.78
CA PHE A 170 -0.79 -17.37 16.27
C PHE A 170 0.46 -17.71 17.09
N GLU A 171 0.34 -18.47 18.21
CA GLU A 171 1.51 -18.94 18.98
C GLU A 171 2.40 -19.85 18.13
N ASN A 172 1.78 -20.59 17.21
CA ASN A 172 2.49 -21.43 16.23
C ASN A 172 2.68 -20.77 14.86
N PHE A 173 2.22 -19.53 14.67
CA PHE A 173 2.48 -18.78 13.44
C PHE A 173 3.93 -18.26 13.50
N ASP A 174 4.86 -19.18 13.10
CA ASP A 174 6.29 -19.00 13.29
C ASP A 174 6.74 -17.70 12.65
N ALA A 175 6.81 -16.69 13.50
CA ALA A 175 7.69 -15.56 13.41
C ALA A 175 7.27 -14.32 12.64
N ASP A 176 6.04 -14.07 12.27
CA ASP A 176 5.76 -12.74 11.73
C ASP A 176 4.92 -11.87 12.67
N LEU A 177 5.49 -11.59 13.87
CA LEU A 177 4.86 -10.77 14.91
C LEU A 177 4.36 -9.41 14.38
N ALA A 178 5.01 -8.84 13.35
CA ALA A 178 4.57 -7.59 12.78
C ALA A 178 3.27 -7.74 11.98
N LEU A 179 3.09 -8.84 11.23
CA LEU A 179 1.83 -9.12 10.53
C LEU A 179 0.70 -9.45 11.51
N VAL A 180 1.01 -10.20 12.57
CA VAL A 180 0.05 -10.51 13.65
C VAL A 180 -0.38 -9.24 14.38
N SER A 181 0.56 -8.35 14.69
CA SER A 181 0.27 -7.06 15.33
C SER A 181 -0.61 -6.18 14.44
N GLU A 182 -0.34 -6.16 13.13
CA GLU A 182 -1.14 -5.42 12.16
C GLU A 182 -2.55 -6.02 12.03
N TYR A 183 -2.67 -7.35 11.99
CA TYR A 183 -3.97 -8.02 12.01
C TYR A 183 -4.76 -7.65 13.28
N GLY A 184 -4.12 -7.68 14.45
CA GLY A 184 -4.73 -7.22 15.70
C GLY A 184 -5.17 -5.75 15.66
N ALA A 185 -4.44 -4.87 14.94
CA ALA A 185 -4.85 -3.49 14.71
C ALA A 185 -6.09 -3.40 13.83
N VAL A 186 -6.16 -4.21 12.76
CA VAL A 186 -7.36 -4.31 11.89
C VAL A 186 -8.58 -4.73 12.70
N LEU A 187 -8.49 -5.80 13.49
CA LEU A 187 -9.62 -6.28 14.30
C LEU A 187 -10.12 -5.23 15.30
N ARG A 188 -9.22 -4.44 15.89
CA ARG A 188 -9.61 -3.38 16.83
C ARG A 188 -10.33 -2.22 16.14
N SER A 189 -9.92 -1.89 14.91
CA SER A 189 -10.52 -0.77 14.15
C SER A 189 -11.76 -1.18 13.36
N GLU A 190 -11.86 -2.45 12.99
CA GLU A 190 -12.88 -3.00 12.08
C GLU A 190 -13.46 -4.30 12.66
N PRO A 191 -14.37 -4.22 13.67
CA PRO A 191 -14.87 -5.42 14.37
C PRO A 191 -15.67 -6.41 13.52
N ALA A 192 -16.14 -5.98 12.34
CA ALA A 192 -16.85 -6.85 11.39
C ALA A 192 -15.91 -7.75 10.57
N VAL A 193 -14.61 -7.47 10.59
CA VAL A 193 -13.61 -8.24 9.85
C VAL A 193 -13.36 -9.57 10.55
N ALA A 194 -13.45 -10.67 9.80
CA ALA A 194 -13.16 -12.01 10.27
C ALA A 194 -11.88 -12.57 9.63
N PHE A 195 -11.19 -13.45 10.34
CA PHE A 195 -10.06 -14.20 9.79
C PHE A 195 -10.54 -15.12 8.67
N LEU A 196 -9.83 -15.11 7.54
CA LEU A 196 -10.13 -15.96 6.40
C LEU A 196 -9.11 -17.09 6.25
N ALA A 197 -7.83 -16.75 6.19
CA ALA A 197 -6.73 -17.68 6.01
C ALA A 197 -5.39 -17.01 6.29
N ALA A 198 -4.35 -17.82 6.51
CA ALA A 198 -2.99 -17.34 6.57
C ALA A 198 -2.03 -18.38 5.97
N HIS A 199 -0.82 -17.94 5.69
CA HIS A 199 0.30 -18.82 5.43
C HIS A 199 1.58 -18.26 6.02
N GLU A 200 2.41 -19.15 6.48
CA GLU A 200 3.70 -18.84 7.07
C GLU A 200 4.76 -18.52 6.01
N ARG A 201 5.85 -17.94 6.48
CA ARG A 201 7.07 -17.77 5.71
C ARG A 201 7.63 -19.13 5.29
N ARG A 202 7.97 -19.30 4.00
CA ARG A 202 8.43 -20.59 3.48
C ARG A 202 9.62 -20.44 2.54
N VAL A 203 10.65 -21.23 2.78
CA VAL A 203 11.76 -21.39 1.82
C VAL A 203 11.23 -22.19 0.63
N VAL A 204 11.48 -21.72 -0.57
CA VAL A 204 11.03 -22.32 -1.82
C VAL A 204 12.19 -22.90 -2.63
N VAL A 205 11.90 -23.91 -3.42
CA VAL A 205 12.89 -24.57 -4.30
C VAL A 205 12.51 -24.38 -5.76
N PRO A 206 13.50 -24.25 -6.67
CA PRO A 206 13.22 -24.17 -8.10
C PRO A 206 12.50 -25.42 -8.61
N ARG A 207 11.53 -25.24 -9.51
CA ARG A 207 10.72 -26.31 -10.09
C ARG A 207 11.55 -27.24 -10.99
N ASP A 208 12.39 -26.68 -11.85
CA ASP A 208 13.15 -27.41 -12.86
C ASP A 208 14.64 -27.46 -12.55
N ALA A 209 14.99 -28.24 -11.51
CA ALA A 209 16.38 -28.45 -11.14
C ALA A 209 16.94 -29.76 -11.76
N ARG A 210 16.78 -29.95 -13.08
CA ARG A 210 17.31 -31.12 -13.82
C ARG A 210 18.62 -30.80 -14.52
N GLY A 211 19.51 -31.81 -14.62
CA GLY A 211 20.83 -31.67 -15.27
C GLY A 211 21.84 -30.89 -14.47
N VAL A 212 23.02 -30.60 -15.07
CA VAL A 212 24.15 -29.89 -14.44
C VAL A 212 23.76 -28.48 -14.02
N MET A 213 23.02 -27.75 -14.85
CA MET A 213 22.52 -26.41 -14.52
C MET A 213 21.52 -26.45 -13.35
N GLY A 214 20.70 -27.50 -13.26
CA GLY A 214 19.81 -27.70 -12.13
C GLY A 214 20.56 -28.00 -10.83
N ALA A 215 21.66 -28.74 -10.88
CA ALA A 215 22.51 -28.99 -9.72
C ALA A 215 23.17 -27.69 -9.24
N LEU A 216 23.68 -26.86 -10.14
CA LEU A 216 24.26 -25.56 -9.82
C LEU A 216 23.21 -24.60 -9.23
N SER A 217 22.00 -24.57 -9.82
CA SER A 217 20.88 -23.78 -9.31
C SER A 217 20.50 -24.20 -7.87
N ARG A 218 20.47 -25.52 -7.58
CA ARG A 218 20.22 -26.02 -6.21
C ARG A 218 21.31 -25.60 -5.23
N LEU A 219 22.57 -25.64 -5.64
CA LEU A 219 23.70 -25.22 -4.80
C LEU A 219 23.61 -23.72 -4.46
N VAL A 220 23.29 -22.88 -5.44
CA VAL A 220 23.06 -21.45 -5.23
C VAL A 220 21.87 -21.20 -4.31
N HIS A 221 20.76 -21.95 -4.48
CA HIS A 221 19.59 -21.85 -3.60
C HIS A 221 19.85 -22.39 -2.19
N PHE A 222 20.74 -23.35 -2.03
CA PHE A 222 21.18 -23.81 -0.70
C PHE A 222 22.00 -22.72 0.03
N ALA A 223 22.92 -22.08 -0.67
CA ALA A 223 23.74 -21.00 -0.09
C ALA A 223 22.93 -19.68 0.09
N TRP A 224 21.96 -19.44 -0.81
CA TRP A 224 21.16 -18.21 -0.85
C TRP A 224 19.68 -18.55 -1.14
N PRO A 225 18.96 -19.04 -0.14
CA PRO A 225 17.58 -19.50 -0.33
C PRO A 225 16.65 -18.35 -0.73
N MET A 226 15.69 -18.67 -1.61
CA MET A 226 14.55 -17.79 -1.86
C MET A 226 13.46 -18.14 -0.85
N THR A 227 12.87 -17.10 -0.27
CA THR A 227 11.80 -17.26 0.72
C THR A 227 10.56 -16.52 0.25
N LEU A 228 9.42 -17.22 0.23
CA LEU A 228 8.11 -16.61 0.16
C LEU A 228 7.76 -16.09 1.56
N GLN A 229 7.37 -14.82 1.65
CA GLN A 229 6.99 -14.19 2.91
C GLN A 229 5.62 -14.65 3.37
N ALA A 230 5.34 -14.53 4.66
CA ALA A 230 4.04 -14.83 5.25
C ALA A 230 2.97 -13.81 4.82
N ALA A 231 1.71 -14.21 4.86
CA ALA A 231 0.57 -13.32 4.71
C ALA A 231 -0.63 -13.79 5.55
N ILE A 232 -1.45 -12.81 5.95
CA ILE A 232 -2.72 -13.01 6.64
C ILE A 232 -3.82 -12.42 5.77
N MET A 233 -4.87 -13.18 5.55
CA MET A 233 -6.07 -12.75 4.84
C MET A 233 -7.23 -12.66 5.81
N CYS A 234 -7.93 -11.55 5.80
CA CYS A 234 -9.15 -11.33 6.54
C CYS A 234 -10.17 -10.61 5.67
N ALA A 235 -11.44 -10.75 5.98
CA ALA A 235 -12.50 -10.14 5.18
C ALA A 235 -13.69 -9.78 6.06
N ASP A 236 -14.46 -8.81 5.60
CA ASP A 236 -15.84 -8.59 5.99
C ASP A 236 -16.78 -8.92 4.81
N GLU A 237 -18.05 -8.50 4.89
CA GLU A 237 -19.03 -8.71 3.82
C GLU A 237 -18.73 -7.90 2.54
N ARG A 238 -17.80 -6.94 2.58
CA ARG A 238 -17.58 -5.95 1.53
C ARG A 238 -16.16 -5.91 0.99
N GLU A 239 -15.18 -6.30 1.80
CA GLU A 239 -13.75 -6.16 1.46
C GLU A 239 -12.93 -7.37 1.87
N LEU A 240 -11.98 -7.72 1.02
CA LEU A 240 -10.87 -8.60 1.34
C LEU A 240 -9.66 -7.75 1.71
N THR A 241 -9.08 -8.02 2.86
CA THR A 241 -7.83 -7.41 3.30
C THR A 241 -6.73 -8.47 3.37
N VAL A 242 -5.61 -8.18 2.70
CA VAL A 242 -4.41 -9.02 2.72
C VAL A 242 -3.31 -8.23 3.42
N ILE A 243 -2.81 -8.76 4.53
CA ILE A 243 -1.70 -8.21 5.30
C ILE A 243 -0.45 -9.01 4.91
N HIS A 244 0.54 -8.33 4.37
CA HIS A 244 1.71 -8.98 3.80
C HIS A 244 2.96 -8.10 3.91
N ARG A 245 4.10 -8.62 3.51
CA ARG A 245 5.33 -7.85 3.37
C ARG A 245 5.34 -7.11 2.03
N ARG A 246 5.96 -5.93 1.94
CA ARG A 246 6.06 -5.13 0.69
C ARG A 246 6.57 -5.96 -0.49
N SER A 247 7.54 -6.85 -0.24
CA SER A 247 7.99 -7.83 -1.22
C SER A 247 7.54 -9.23 -0.80
N TRP A 248 6.86 -9.93 -1.68
CA TRP A 248 6.51 -11.33 -1.48
C TRP A 248 7.73 -12.25 -1.41
N TRP A 249 8.83 -11.84 -2.01
CA TRP A 249 10.02 -12.64 -2.19
C TRP A 249 11.23 -11.98 -1.57
N VAL A 250 11.98 -12.75 -0.78
CA VAL A 250 13.24 -12.31 -0.19
C VAL A 250 14.29 -13.39 -0.41
N ARG A 251 15.45 -12.97 -0.88
CA ARG A 251 16.59 -13.85 -1.09
C ARG A 251 17.57 -13.74 0.09
N GLY A 252 17.99 -14.91 0.62
CA GLY A 252 18.91 -14.99 1.75
C GLY A 252 18.25 -14.65 3.09
N HIS A 253 19.04 -14.12 4.02
CA HIS A 253 18.63 -13.84 5.41
C HIS A 253 18.45 -12.33 5.67
N VAL A 254 18.08 -11.57 4.65
CA VAL A 254 17.87 -10.12 4.80
C VAL A 254 16.67 -9.88 5.72
N PRO A 255 16.81 -9.07 6.78
CA PRO A 255 15.69 -8.68 7.61
C PRO A 255 14.63 -7.92 6.79
N VAL A 256 13.35 -8.24 7.02
CA VAL A 256 12.23 -7.56 6.36
C VAL A 256 11.42 -6.87 7.44
N HIS A 257 11.34 -5.55 7.35
CA HIS A 257 10.62 -4.71 8.33
C HIS A 257 9.31 -4.15 7.78
N SER A 258 9.06 -4.33 6.48
CA SER A 258 7.87 -3.79 5.84
C SER A 258 6.59 -4.49 6.32
N VAL A 259 5.52 -3.72 6.50
CA VAL A 259 4.16 -4.23 6.66
C VAL A 259 3.27 -3.48 5.68
N CYS A 260 2.51 -4.22 4.88
CA CYS A 260 1.59 -3.69 3.90
C CYS A 260 0.21 -4.29 4.11
N ARG A 261 -0.81 -3.48 3.86
CA ARG A 261 -2.21 -3.88 3.81
C ARG A 261 -2.74 -3.60 2.41
N THR A 262 -3.21 -4.63 1.73
CA THR A 262 -3.93 -4.49 0.45
C THR A 262 -5.40 -4.74 0.71
N THR A 263 -6.24 -3.72 0.49
CA THR A 263 -7.69 -3.78 0.67
C THR A 263 -8.36 -3.78 -0.69
N ILE A 264 -9.26 -4.75 -0.91
CA ILE A 264 -9.88 -5.05 -2.20
C ILE A 264 -11.39 -5.13 -2.00
N PRO A 265 -12.21 -4.27 -2.62
CA PRO A 265 -13.67 -4.42 -2.58
C PRO A 265 -14.10 -5.74 -3.22
N LEU A 266 -14.87 -6.56 -2.51
CA LEU A 266 -15.29 -7.89 -3.00
C LEU A 266 -16.10 -7.78 -4.30
N GLU A 267 -16.89 -6.73 -4.46
CA GLU A 267 -17.65 -6.46 -5.69
C GLU A 267 -16.80 -6.19 -6.93
N ARG A 268 -15.50 -5.91 -6.73
CA ARG A 268 -14.54 -5.66 -7.82
C ARG A 268 -13.82 -6.93 -8.28
N ILE A 269 -13.97 -8.03 -7.56
CA ILE A 269 -13.33 -9.28 -7.91
C ILE A 269 -14.19 -10.00 -8.94
N ASP A 270 -13.80 -9.89 -10.22
CA ASP A 270 -14.51 -10.56 -11.32
C ASP A 270 -14.22 -12.06 -11.34
N ARG A 271 -12.97 -12.43 -11.01
CA ARG A 271 -12.53 -13.83 -11.05
C ARG A 271 -11.27 -14.03 -10.20
N VAL A 272 -11.18 -15.21 -9.62
CA VAL A 272 -9.97 -15.71 -8.96
C VAL A 272 -9.47 -16.92 -9.75
N THR A 273 -8.21 -16.91 -10.16
CA THR A 273 -7.56 -18.05 -10.82
C THR A 273 -6.28 -18.40 -10.12
N LEU A 274 -6.00 -19.69 -9.98
CA LEU A 274 -4.76 -20.18 -9.39
C LEU A 274 -3.97 -20.93 -10.44
N ARG A 275 -2.71 -20.56 -10.61
CA ARG A 275 -1.75 -21.24 -11.48
C ARG A 275 -0.50 -21.64 -10.70
N PRO A 276 0.15 -22.76 -11.02
CA PRO A 276 1.44 -23.04 -10.45
C PRO A 276 2.43 -21.92 -10.73
N HIS A 277 3.26 -21.57 -9.74
CA HIS A 277 4.32 -20.59 -9.96
C HIS A 277 5.33 -21.12 -10.99
N GLU A 278 5.74 -20.31 -11.94
CA GLU A 278 6.61 -20.73 -13.05
C GLU A 278 7.97 -21.25 -12.57
N THR A 279 8.56 -20.57 -11.60
CA THR A 279 9.93 -20.83 -11.15
C THR A 279 9.99 -21.76 -9.92
N TYR A 280 9.03 -21.64 -8.98
CA TYR A 280 9.12 -22.31 -7.68
C TYR A 280 8.11 -23.42 -7.51
N ALA A 281 8.57 -24.58 -7.03
CA ALA A 281 7.72 -25.72 -6.71
C ALA A 281 6.96 -25.48 -5.41
N GLY A 282 5.73 -26.03 -5.31
CA GLY A 282 4.88 -25.96 -4.12
C GLY A 282 4.33 -24.56 -3.84
N VAL A 283 4.37 -23.66 -4.83
CA VAL A 283 3.75 -22.34 -4.80
C VAL A 283 2.77 -22.21 -5.95
N VAL A 284 1.63 -21.63 -5.67
CA VAL A 284 0.65 -21.17 -6.67
C VAL A 284 0.52 -19.65 -6.62
N VAL A 285 0.25 -19.06 -7.76
CA VAL A 285 -0.07 -17.64 -7.87
C VAL A 285 -1.58 -17.53 -8.04
N ALA A 286 -2.23 -16.96 -7.05
CA ALA A 286 -3.63 -16.59 -7.15
C ALA A 286 -3.71 -15.22 -7.82
N THR A 287 -4.37 -15.16 -8.97
CA THR A 287 -4.63 -13.92 -9.69
C THR A 287 -6.06 -13.50 -9.45
N LEU A 288 -6.24 -12.34 -8.82
CA LEU A 288 -7.51 -11.68 -8.63
C LEU A 288 -7.71 -10.71 -9.80
N GLN A 289 -8.67 -10.98 -10.66
CA GLN A 289 -9.04 -10.09 -11.76
C GLN A 289 -10.00 -9.03 -11.26
N LEU A 290 -9.67 -7.76 -11.44
CA LEU A 290 -10.39 -6.59 -10.94
C LEU A 290 -10.64 -5.62 -12.11
N GLY A 291 -11.62 -5.90 -12.93
CA GLY A 291 -11.78 -5.24 -14.22
C GLY A 291 -10.61 -5.55 -15.15
N ARG A 292 -9.86 -4.52 -15.55
CA ARG A 292 -8.67 -4.67 -16.40
C ARG A 292 -7.37 -4.79 -15.61
N THR A 293 -7.43 -4.71 -14.29
CA THR A 293 -6.29 -4.84 -13.38
C THR A 293 -6.26 -6.25 -12.80
N ALA A 294 -5.08 -6.83 -12.68
CA ALA A 294 -4.86 -8.12 -12.03
C ALA A 294 -3.91 -7.94 -10.86
N LEU A 295 -4.29 -8.47 -9.70
CA LEU A 295 -3.41 -8.57 -8.54
C LEU A 295 -2.98 -10.03 -8.37
N GLU A 296 -1.70 -10.24 -8.14
CA GLU A 296 -1.12 -11.56 -7.96
C GLU A 296 -0.70 -11.77 -6.51
N LEU A 297 -1.23 -12.82 -5.91
CA LEU A 297 -0.94 -13.25 -4.54
C LEU A 297 -0.24 -14.62 -4.61
N PRO A 298 1.08 -14.70 -4.46
CA PRO A 298 1.76 -15.99 -4.38
C PRO A 298 1.50 -16.60 -3.00
N VAL A 299 1.01 -17.83 -2.99
CA VAL A 299 0.70 -18.57 -1.75
C VAL A 299 1.23 -20.00 -1.84
N PRO A 300 1.60 -20.65 -0.73
CA PRO A 300 1.95 -22.06 -0.74
C PRO A 300 0.76 -22.90 -1.24
N GLU A 301 1.01 -23.84 -2.15
CA GLU A 301 -0.03 -24.63 -2.82
C GLU A 301 -0.94 -25.40 -1.85
N THR A 302 -0.38 -25.84 -0.72
CA THR A 302 -1.07 -26.63 0.31
C THR A 302 -1.59 -25.78 1.47
N SER A 303 -1.52 -24.44 1.40
CA SER A 303 -1.95 -23.55 2.47
C SER A 303 -3.47 -23.37 2.54
N ASP A 304 -3.95 -22.96 3.70
CA ASP A 304 -5.35 -22.54 3.89
C ASP A 304 -5.68 -21.34 3.00
N ALA A 305 -4.72 -20.44 2.76
CA ALA A 305 -4.85 -19.33 1.84
C ALA A 305 -5.16 -19.79 0.40
N ALA A 306 -4.41 -20.78 -0.12
CA ALA A 306 -4.70 -21.36 -1.43
C ALA A 306 -6.07 -22.06 -1.46
N SER A 307 -6.45 -22.72 -0.38
CA SER A 307 -7.73 -23.41 -0.25
C SER A 307 -8.91 -22.43 -0.18
N ALA A 308 -8.78 -21.34 0.56
CA ALA A 308 -9.78 -20.28 0.63
C ALA A 308 -9.99 -19.61 -0.73
N LEU A 309 -8.90 -19.26 -1.43
CA LEU A 309 -8.96 -18.65 -2.76
C LEU A 309 -9.53 -19.59 -3.84
N ARG A 310 -9.33 -20.92 -3.74
CA ARG A 310 -9.96 -21.89 -4.66
C ARG A 310 -11.46 -22.03 -4.44
N ARG A 311 -11.92 -21.88 -3.20
CA ARG A 311 -13.34 -22.00 -2.84
C ARG A 311 -14.12 -20.70 -3.04
N ALA A 312 -13.44 -19.58 -3.33
CA ALA A 312 -14.10 -18.34 -3.63
C ALA A 312 -15.09 -18.55 -4.79
N PRO A 313 -16.41 -18.41 -4.58
CA PRO A 313 -17.38 -18.62 -5.63
C PRO A 313 -17.14 -17.59 -6.75
N LEU A 314 -17.18 -18.06 -7.99
CA LEU A 314 -17.18 -17.16 -9.13
C LEU A 314 -18.45 -16.29 -9.04
N PRO A 315 -18.38 -14.99 -9.24
CA PRO A 315 -19.59 -14.19 -9.42
C PRO A 315 -20.38 -14.82 -10.57
N HIS A 316 -21.65 -15.09 -10.32
CA HIS A 316 -22.56 -15.65 -11.33
C HIS A 316 -22.60 -14.68 -12.52
N ALA A 317 -22.27 -15.23 -13.71
CA ALA A 317 -22.40 -14.53 -14.98
C ALA A 317 -23.86 -14.21 -15.30
#